data_3ffec1bb550a9ed4cfa58d9ce2be4c9c
#
_entry.id   3ffec1bb550a9ed4cfa58d9ce2be4c9c
#
_cell.length_a   1.000
_cell.length_b   1.000
_cell.length_c   1.000
_cell.angle_alpha   90.00
_cell.angle_beta   90.00
_cell.angle_gamma   90.00
#
_symmetry.space_group_name_H-M   'P 1'
#
loop_
_entity.id
_entity.type
_entity.pdbx_description
1 polymer ?
#
loop_
_entity_poly.entity_id
_entity_poly.type
_entity_poly.pdbx_seq_one_letter_code
_entity_poly.pdbx_strand_id
1 'polypeptide(L)'
;MEIKIYQINRDRDKNFVKFLHYKHLDNFQETKDINASIYDEVFRGDADCEGLEDVYRMFNTEGHPLHRGHSLSVSDIVVTKDGAYYCDSAGFLKVDFDEAKTQKPEPYDGGLC
;
A
#
# COMPACT_ATOMS: atom_id res chain seq x y z
N MET A 1 0.05 2.35 -16.86
CA MET A 1 -0.49 3.40 -15.99
C MET A 1 0.52 3.74 -14.92
N GLU A 2 0.60 5.00 -14.57
CA GLU A 2 1.48 5.43 -13.49
C GLU A 2 0.81 5.18 -12.16
N ILE A 3 1.49 4.48 -11.26
CA ILE A 3 0.95 4.17 -9.94
C ILE A 3 2.02 4.30 -8.87
N LYS A 4 1.55 4.39 -7.63
CA LYS A 4 2.38 4.27 -6.45
C LYS A 4 1.72 3.25 -5.55
N ILE A 5 2.52 2.43 -4.89
CA ILE A 5 2.00 1.44 -3.94
C ILE A 5 2.60 1.72 -2.58
N TYR A 6 1.74 1.72 -1.57
CA TYR A 6 2.13 1.95 -0.19
C TYR A 6 1.72 0.76 0.64
N GLN A 7 2.61 0.30 1.50
CA GLN A 7 2.34 -0.83 2.39
C GLN A 7 2.70 -0.44 3.81
N ILE A 8 1.95 -0.98 4.77
CA ILE A 8 2.17 -0.67 6.18
C ILE A 8 3.49 -1.26 6.65
N ASN A 9 4.30 -0.42 7.31
CA ASN A 9 5.52 -0.86 7.95
C ASN A 9 5.17 -1.38 9.35
N ARG A 10 5.48 -2.64 9.62
CA ARG A 10 5.10 -3.28 10.88
C ARG A 10 5.67 -2.58 12.10
N ASP A 11 6.85 -1.99 11.97
CA ASP A 11 7.50 -1.35 13.11
C ASP A 11 6.77 -0.07 13.55
N ARG A 12 5.97 0.52 12.65
CA ARG A 12 5.19 1.71 12.96
C ARG A 12 3.71 1.44 13.16
N ASP A 13 3.28 0.19 12.97
CA ASP A 13 1.88 -0.21 13.04
C ASP A 13 1.46 -0.49 14.48
N LYS A 14 1.32 0.56 15.27
CA LYS A 14 1.05 0.45 16.70
C LYS A 14 -0.34 -0.08 17.01
N ASN A 15 -1.27 0.09 16.09
CA ASN A 15 -2.65 -0.34 16.29
C ASN A 15 -2.96 -1.67 15.64
N PHE A 16 -1.95 -2.31 15.03
CA PHE A 16 -2.10 -3.64 14.42
C PHE A 16 -3.17 -3.67 13.33
N VAL A 17 -3.12 -2.69 12.42
CA VAL A 17 -4.09 -2.58 11.33
C VAL A 17 -3.61 -3.18 10.01
N LYS A 18 -2.37 -3.65 9.95
CA LYS A 18 -1.85 -4.29 8.74
C LYS A 18 -2.67 -5.55 8.43
N PHE A 19 -3.07 -5.69 7.18
CA PHE A 19 -3.92 -6.78 6.68
C PHE A 19 -5.36 -6.74 7.17
N LEU A 20 -5.77 -5.63 7.78
CA LEU A 20 -7.11 -5.50 8.30
C LEU A 20 -8.08 -5.00 7.22
N HIS A 21 -9.27 -5.56 7.17
CA HIS A 21 -10.30 -5.05 6.26
C HIS A 21 -10.73 -3.66 6.69
N TYR A 22 -11.04 -2.82 5.72
CA TYR A 22 -11.36 -1.42 5.96
C TYR A 22 -12.47 -1.26 7.02
N LYS A 23 -13.50 -2.09 6.95
CA LYS A 23 -14.65 -1.97 7.86
C LYS A 23 -14.30 -2.19 9.33
N HIS A 24 -13.14 -2.77 9.63
CA HIS A 24 -12.72 -3.04 10.99
C HIS A 24 -11.71 -2.04 11.54
N LEU A 25 -11.30 -1.05 10.74
CA LEU A 25 -10.27 -0.11 11.18
C LEU A 25 -10.65 0.60 12.48
N ASP A 26 -11.89 1.03 12.60
CA ASP A 26 -12.33 1.77 13.78
C ASP A 26 -12.41 0.93 15.04
N ASN A 27 -12.30 -0.39 14.92
CA ASN A 27 -12.23 -1.26 16.08
C ASN A 27 -10.82 -1.27 16.67
N PHE A 28 -9.83 -0.82 15.92
CA PHE A 28 -8.43 -0.89 16.32
C PHE A 28 -7.78 0.47 16.51
N GLN A 29 -8.33 1.52 15.90
CA GLN A 29 -7.70 2.85 15.94
C GLN A 29 -8.69 4.02 16.14
N GLU A 30 -9.90 3.73 16.60
CA GLU A 30 -10.95 4.73 16.88
C GLU A 30 -11.62 5.34 15.65
N THR A 31 -10.99 5.30 14.48
CA THR A 31 -11.52 5.90 13.26
C THR A 31 -11.17 5.03 12.06
N LYS A 32 -11.87 5.25 10.95
CA LYS A 32 -11.53 4.58 9.67
C LYS A 32 -10.60 5.44 8.82
N ASP A 33 -10.13 6.57 9.33
CA ASP A 33 -9.18 7.39 8.61
C ASP A 33 -7.86 6.64 8.47
N ILE A 34 -7.25 6.74 7.30
CA ILE A 34 -6.01 6.05 7.03
C ILE A 34 -4.85 6.84 7.62
N ASN A 35 -4.07 6.21 8.49
CA ASN A 35 -2.89 6.85 9.05
C ASN A 35 -1.71 6.65 8.10
N ALA A 36 -1.50 7.62 7.23
CA ALA A 36 -0.47 7.50 6.20
C ALA A 36 0.95 7.42 6.78
N SER A 37 1.16 7.87 8.01
CA SER A 37 2.50 7.86 8.60
C SER A 37 3.06 6.47 8.87
N ILE A 38 2.22 5.45 8.87
CA ILE A 38 2.68 4.07 9.06
C ILE A 38 2.96 3.34 7.74
N TYR A 39 2.77 4.02 6.61
CA TYR A 39 2.93 3.44 5.29
C TYR A 39 4.28 3.83 4.68
N ASP A 40 4.90 2.86 4.00
CA ASP A 40 6.09 3.08 3.18
C ASP A 40 5.71 3.02 1.71
N GLU A 41 6.33 3.86 0.90
CA GLU A 41 6.20 3.78 -0.55
C GLU A 41 7.08 2.63 -1.04
N VAL A 42 6.47 1.56 -1.52
CA VAL A 42 7.20 0.35 -1.95
C VAL A 42 7.29 0.22 -3.46
N PHE A 43 6.56 1.03 -4.19
CA PHE A 43 6.65 1.10 -5.65
C PHE A 43 6.21 2.46 -6.14
N ARG A 44 6.92 2.98 -7.12
CA ARG A 44 6.53 4.19 -7.85
C ARG A 44 6.98 4.00 -9.28
N GLY A 45 6.08 4.10 -10.21
CA GLY A 45 6.45 4.01 -11.61
C GLY A 45 5.29 3.66 -12.51
N ASP A 46 5.64 3.37 -13.75
CA ASP A 46 4.68 2.97 -14.75
C ASP A 46 4.57 1.46 -14.76
N ALA A 47 3.36 0.95 -14.68
CA ALA A 47 3.09 -0.47 -14.75
C ALA A 47 2.21 -0.75 -15.96
N ASP A 48 2.43 -1.89 -16.60
CA ASP A 48 1.65 -2.29 -17.76
C ASP A 48 0.31 -2.84 -17.31
N CYS A 49 -0.54 -1.96 -16.82
CA CYS A 49 -1.83 -2.29 -16.25
C CYS A 49 -2.88 -1.32 -16.79
N GLU A 50 -4.09 -1.80 -16.93
CA GLU A 50 -5.20 -0.97 -17.39
C GLU A 50 -6.15 -0.58 -16.26
N GLY A 51 -6.04 -1.19 -15.11
CA GLY A 51 -6.88 -0.87 -13.96
C GLY A 51 -6.34 -1.52 -12.71
N LEU A 52 -7.06 -1.31 -11.60
CA LEU A 52 -6.62 -1.79 -10.29
C LEU A 52 -6.56 -3.31 -10.19
N GLU A 53 -7.45 -4.01 -10.90
CA GLU A 53 -7.42 -5.47 -10.87
C GLU A 53 -6.17 -6.00 -11.57
N ASP A 54 -5.72 -5.33 -12.62
CA ASP A 54 -4.47 -5.69 -13.29
C ASP A 54 -3.29 -5.43 -12.37
N VAL A 55 -3.33 -4.34 -11.61
CA VAL A 55 -2.29 -4.03 -10.63
C VAL A 55 -2.22 -5.14 -9.59
N TYR A 56 -3.36 -5.55 -9.07
CA TYR A 56 -3.41 -6.63 -8.09
C TYR A 56 -2.80 -7.91 -8.65
N ARG A 57 -3.21 -8.28 -9.85
CA ARG A 57 -2.70 -9.50 -10.49
C ARG A 57 -1.21 -9.41 -10.73
N MET A 58 -0.72 -8.29 -11.27
CA MET A 58 0.69 -8.13 -11.60
C MET A 58 1.57 -8.26 -10.35
N PHE A 59 1.20 -7.56 -9.28
CA PHE A 59 2.04 -7.54 -8.08
C PHE A 59 1.84 -8.77 -7.19
N ASN A 60 0.97 -9.69 -7.57
CA ASN A 60 0.78 -10.95 -6.86
C ASN A 60 1.27 -12.17 -7.65
N THR A 61 1.50 -12.03 -8.95
CA THR A 61 1.94 -13.17 -9.77
C THR A 61 3.29 -12.93 -10.42
N GLU A 62 3.44 -11.80 -11.10
CA GLU A 62 4.66 -11.56 -11.87
C GLU A 62 5.67 -10.72 -11.11
N GLY A 63 5.18 -9.82 -10.28
CA GLY A 63 6.03 -8.86 -9.61
C GLY A 63 6.52 -7.77 -10.53
N HIS A 64 7.35 -6.91 -10.01
CA HIS A 64 8.00 -5.84 -10.77
C HIS A 64 9.38 -5.60 -10.15
N PRO A 65 10.42 -5.43 -10.99
CA PRO A 65 11.79 -5.30 -10.46
C PRO A 65 11.98 -4.11 -9.51
N LEU A 66 11.15 -3.08 -9.64
CA LEU A 66 11.26 -1.90 -8.78
C LEU A 66 10.40 -1.99 -7.50
N HIS A 67 9.64 -3.08 -7.35
CA HIS A 67 8.78 -3.25 -6.18
C HIS A 67 9.63 -3.67 -4.98
N ARG A 68 9.51 -2.95 -3.89
CA ARG A 68 10.36 -3.13 -2.71
C ARG A 68 9.64 -3.72 -1.50
N GLY A 69 8.44 -4.20 -1.70
CA GLY A 69 7.62 -4.74 -0.63
C GLY A 69 7.15 -6.15 -0.92
N HIS A 70 6.17 -6.58 -0.15
CA HIS A 70 5.55 -7.90 -0.34
C HIS A 70 4.45 -7.83 -1.40
N SER A 71 3.87 -8.98 -1.74
CA SER A 71 2.73 -9.03 -2.64
C SER A 71 1.63 -8.10 -2.18
N LEU A 72 0.86 -7.58 -3.14
CA LEU A 72 -0.22 -6.66 -2.82
C LEU A 72 -1.28 -7.37 -1.98
N SER A 73 -1.64 -6.80 -0.86
CA SER A 73 -2.48 -7.43 0.15
C SER A 73 -3.49 -6.46 0.72
N VAL A 74 -4.44 -6.99 1.47
CA VAL A 74 -5.42 -6.18 2.20
C VAL A 74 -4.68 -5.16 3.08
N SER A 75 -5.16 -3.97 3.14
CA SER A 75 -4.63 -2.76 3.79
C SER A 75 -3.62 -1.98 2.96
N ASP A 76 -3.14 -2.51 1.85
CA ASP A 76 -2.23 -1.75 0.99
C ASP A 76 -2.97 -0.63 0.28
N ILE A 77 -2.25 0.42 -0.08
CA ILE A 77 -2.82 1.55 -0.80
C ILE A 77 -2.20 1.62 -2.18
N VAL A 78 -3.03 1.75 -3.20
CA VAL A 78 -2.59 2.01 -4.56
C VAL A 78 -3.06 3.40 -4.94
N VAL A 79 -2.12 4.26 -5.33
CA VAL A 79 -2.43 5.62 -5.77
C VAL A 79 -2.31 5.69 -7.28
N THR A 80 -3.35 6.20 -7.93
CA THR A 80 -3.39 6.43 -9.36
C THR A 80 -3.68 7.91 -9.60
N LYS A 81 -3.79 8.29 -10.86
CA LYS A 81 -4.19 9.67 -11.19
C LYS A 81 -5.59 10.00 -10.66
N ASP A 82 -6.41 9.00 -10.42
CA ASP A 82 -7.79 9.19 -9.97
C ASP A 82 -7.94 9.22 -8.45
N GLY A 83 -6.89 8.95 -7.72
CA GLY A 83 -6.91 8.99 -6.27
C GLY A 83 -6.25 7.79 -5.62
N ALA A 84 -6.48 7.65 -4.33
CA ALA A 84 -5.93 6.57 -3.52
C ALA A 84 -6.98 5.50 -3.26
N TYR A 85 -6.57 4.25 -3.31
CA TYR A 85 -7.48 3.12 -3.14
C TYR A 85 -6.94 2.14 -2.11
N TYR A 86 -7.78 1.79 -1.16
CA TYR A 86 -7.49 0.79 -0.13
C TYR A 86 -7.77 -0.60 -0.70
N CYS A 87 -6.78 -1.46 -0.67
CA CYS A 87 -6.95 -2.85 -1.11
C CYS A 87 -7.72 -3.61 -0.03
N ASP A 88 -8.86 -4.15 -0.40
CA ASP A 88 -9.71 -4.88 0.53
C ASP A 88 -10.02 -6.27 -0.06
N SER A 89 -10.66 -7.12 0.71
CA SER A 89 -10.91 -8.50 0.28
C SER A 89 -11.80 -8.62 -0.95
N ALA A 90 -12.71 -7.66 -1.14
CA ALA A 90 -13.64 -7.69 -2.26
C ALA A 90 -13.29 -6.70 -3.37
N GLY A 91 -12.08 -6.17 -3.36
CA GLY A 91 -11.65 -5.21 -4.37
C GLY A 91 -11.01 -3.98 -3.74
N PHE A 92 -11.19 -2.84 -4.38
CA PHE A 92 -10.54 -1.60 -3.95
C PHE A 92 -11.58 -0.57 -3.53
N LEU A 93 -11.27 0.16 -2.47
CA LEU A 93 -12.15 1.19 -1.94
C LEU A 93 -11.42 2.53 -1.98
N LYS A 94 -12.03 3.53 -2.61
CA LYS A 94 -11.42 4.84 -2.69
C LYS A 94 -11.39 5.49 -1.30
N VAL A 95 -10.24 6.03 -0.91
CA VAL A 95 -10.03 6.60 0.42
C VAL A 95 -9.24 7.91 0.31
N ASP A 96 -9.25 8.67 1.39
CA ASP A 96 -8.37 9.82 1.53
C ASP A 96 -7.03 9.31 2.08
N PHE A 97 -5.94 9.74 1.47
CA PHE A 97 -4.62 9.28 1.85
C PHE A 97 -3.61 10.41 1.68
N ASP A 98 -2.98 10.82 2.77
CA ASP A 98 -2.04 11.94 2.74
C ASP A 98 -0.63 11.42 2.41
N GLU A 99 -0.30 11.40 1.14
CA GLU A 99 0.99 10.90 0.69
C GLU A 99 2.18 11.63 1.31
N ALA A 100 1.99 12.88 1.72
CA ALA A 100 3.08 13.66 2.29
C ALA A 100 3.54 13.11 3.65
N LYS A 101 2.70 12.34 4.32
CA LYS A 101 3.04 11.75 5.60
C LYS A 101 3.68 10.38 5.49
N THR A 102 3.72 9.81 4.30
CA THR A 102 4.32 8.49 4.10
C THR A 102 5.84 8.56 4.15
N GLN A 103 6.46 7.41 4.27
CA GLN A 103 7.90 7.28 4.30
C GLN A 103 8.36 6.36 3.19
N LYS A 104 9.65 6.22 3.02
CA LYS A 104 10.22 5.24 2.12
C LYS A 104 10.83 4.14 2.97
N PRO A 105 10.88 2.90 2.46
CA PRO A 105 11.53 1.83 3.19
C PRO A 105 12.99 2.21 3.46
N GLU A 106 13.53 1.69 4.56
CA GLU A 106 14.94 1.85 4.84
C GLU A 106 15.75 1.37 3.64
N PRO A 107 16.81 2.07 3.25
CA PRO A 107 17.65 1.59 2.18
C PRO A 107 18.15 0.20 2.52
N TYR A 108 18.08 -0.71 1.55
CA TYR A 108 18.61 -2.02 1.76
C TYR A 108 20.13 -1.92 1.72
N ASP A 109 20.69 -2.06 2.89
CA ASP A 109 22.09 -1.86 3.07
C ASP A 109 22.78 -3.17 3.28
N GLY A 110 22.00 -4.19 3.25
CA GLY A 110 22.50 -5.50 3.56
C GLY A 110 23.53 -6.00 2.59
N GLY A 111 23.45 -5.50 1.42
CA GLY A 111 24.48 -5.84 0.48
C GLY A 111 25.80 -5.29 0.90
N LEU A 112 25.77 -4.35 1.74
CA LEU A 112 26.93 -3.74 2.26
C LEU A 112 27.36 -4.36 3.50
N CYS A 113 26.47 -4.97 3.97
CA CYS A 113 26.72 -5.63 5.16
C CYS A 113 26.90 -6.99 4.82
#